data_fbb15f7b3e784e6b3b2db6656dd5118d
#
_entry.id   fbb15f7b3e784e6b3b2db6656dd5118d
#
_cell.length_a   1.000
_cell.length_b   1.000
_cell.length_c   1.000
_cell.angle_alpha   90.00
_cell.angle_beta   90.00
_cell.angle_gamma   90.00
#
_symmetry.space_group_name_H-M   'P 1'
#
loop_
_entity.id
_entity.type
_entity.pdbx_description
1 polymer ?
#
loop_
_entity_poly.entity_id
_entity_poly.type
_entity_poly.pdbx_seq_one_letter_code
_entity_poly.pdbx_strand_id
1 'polypeptide(L)'
;MRYSWPDGQRCAVVLSFDFDAESGFLFREPEKAQRSLADLEERRFGPRVGVDRILQMLDRLRLPSSFYIPAWTVENHLAPAKRIRDAGHEVGAHGNMHEAVDRLSAEQEEGVMREQLRILQDLLGVRPQGYRSPSWDVNHRTPGNDRM
;
A
#
# COMPACT_ATOMS: atom_id res chain seq x y z
N MET A 1 -9.37 23.43 -22.89
CA MET A 1 -10.53 22.51 -22.74
C MET A 1 -11.04 22.61 -21.31
N ARG A 2 -12.35 22.77 -21.09
CA ARG A 2 -12.93 22.59 -19.75
C ARG A 2 -13.22 21.10 -19.58
N TYR A 3 -12.58 20.46 -18.61
CA TYR A 3 -12.89 19.09 -18.22
C TYR A 3 -14.29 19.06 -17.56
N SER A 4 -15.13 18.15 -18.00
CA SER A 4 -16.43 17.89 -17.36
C SER A 4 -16.40 16.53 -16.66
N TRP A 5 -16.74 16.51 -15.39
CA TRP A 5 -16.90 15.26 -14.67
C TRP A 5 -18.13 14.49 -15.17
N PRO A 6 -18.11 13.14 -15.13
CA PRO A 6 -19.29 12.33 -15.43
C PRO A 6 -20.49 12.75 -14.57
N ASP A 7 -21.70 12.49 -15.08
CA ASP A 7 -22.96 12.69 -14.37
C ASP A 7 -23.20 14.12 -13.80
N GLY A 8 -22.57 15.12 -14.41
CA GLY A 8 -22.72 16.51 -13.99
C GLY A 8 -22.09 16.85 -12.65
N GLN A 9 -21.22 15.99 -12.13
CA GLN A 9 -20.50 16.24 -10.90
C GLN A 9 -19.55 17.43 -11.03
N ARG A 10 -19.26 18.11 -9.93
CA ARG A 10 -18.37 19.26 -9.90
C ARG A 10 -16.92 18.89 -9.56
N CYS A 11 -16.73 17.80 -8.87
CA CYS A 11 -15.42 17.27 -8.47
C CYS A 11 -15.53 15.76 -8.15
N ALA A 12 -14.38 15.09 -8.09
CA ALA A 12 -14.25 13.77 -7.49
C ALA A 12 -13.28 13.86 -6.29
N VAL A 13 -13.56 13.13 -5.23
CA VAL A 13 -12.69 13.01 -4.05
C VAL A 13 -12.29 11.55 -3.93
N VAL A 14 -10.98 11.30 -3.85
CA VAL A 14 -10.42 9.97 -3.61
C VAL A 14 -9.84 9.94 -2.20
N LEU A 15 -10.32 9.01 -1.38
CA LEU A 15 -9.73 8.73 -0.07
C LEU A 15 -8.83 7.52 -0.21
N SER A 16 -7.56 7.67 0.14
CA SER A 16 -6.61 6.57 0.09
C SER A 16 -5.62 6.65 1.24
N PHE A 17 -5.15 5.49 1.67
CA PHE A 17 -4.23 5.33 2.78
C PHE A 17 -3.10 4.39 2.36
N ASP A 18 -1.88 4.68 2.81
CA ASP A 18 -0.76 3.77 2.71
C ASP A 18 -0.62 3.04 4.05
N PHE A 19 -0.63 1.72 4.00
CA PHE A 19 -0.49 0.88 5.19
C PHE A 19 0.88 0.20 5.17
N ASP A 20 1.92 0.99 5.45
CA ASP A 20 3.32 0.56 5.35
C ASP A 20 3.80 -0.22 6.57
N ALA A 21 3.24 0.06 7.76
CA ALA A 21 3.78 -0.46 9.00
C ALA A 21 5.30 -0.18 9.12
N GLU A 22 6.10 -1.19 9.41
CA GLU A 22 7.56 -1.05 9.53
C GLU A 22 8.31 -1.23 8.21
N SER A 23 7.67 -1.66 7.12
CA SER A 23 8.34 -2.12 5.90
C SER A 23 9.36 -1.12 5.35
N GLY A 24 8.93 0.11 5.09
CA GLY A 24 9.80 1.15 4.56
C GLY A 24 10.94 1.56 5.49
N PHE A 25 10.76 1.48 6.80
CA PHE A 25 11.80 1.74 7.76
C PHE A 25 12.85 0.61 7.78
N LEU A 26 12.39 -0.63 7.83
CA LEU A 26 13.26 -1.80 7.78
C LEU A 26 14.09 -1.85 6.49
N PHE A 27 13.49 -1.44 5.37
CA PHE A 27 14.18 -1.40 4.09
C PHE A 27 15.24 -0.28 4.03
N ARG A 28 14.87 0.94 4.44
CA ARG A 28 15.75 2.12 4.30
C ARG A 28 16.83 2.22 5.38
N GLU A 29 16.53 1.80 6.60
CA GLU A 29 17.37 1.98 7.76
C GLU A 29 17.52 0.69 8.60
N PRO A 30 17.95 -0.43 7.99
CA PRO A 30 17.97 -1.73 8.66
C PRO A 30 18.85 -1.76 9.91
N GLU A 31 19.97 -1.04 9.92
CA GLU A 31 20.83 -0.95 11.09
C GLU A 31 20.19 -0.17 12.24
N LYS A 32 19.48 0.91 11.93
CA LYS A 32 18.77 1.70 12.92
C LYS A 32 17.59 0.92 13.48
N ALA A 33 16.89 0.17 12.65
CA ALA A 33 15.78 -0.69 13.05
C ALA A 33 16.18 -1.74 14.10
N GLN A 34 17.41 -2.25 14.02
CA GLN A 34 17.95 -3.19 15.01
C GLN A 34 18.25 -2.54 16.37
N ARG A 35 18.44 -1.21 16.42
CA ARG A 35 18.89 -0.49 17.61
C ARG A 35 17.83 0.41 18.24
N SER A 36 16.82 0.82 17.47
CA SER A 36 15.80 1.77 17.93
C SER A 36 14.43 1.10 18.06
N LEU A 37 14.14 0.62 19.27
CA LEU A 37 12.81 0.10 19.58
C LEU A 37 11.73 1.18 19.50
N ALA A 38 12.05 2.42 19.87
CA ALA A 38 11.10 3.53 19.81
C ALA A 38 10.63 3.81 18.38
N ASP A 39 11.56 3.84 17.42
CA ASP A 39 11.24 4.04 16.01
C ASP A 39 10.37 2.89 15.44
N LEU A 40 10.61 1.66 15.89
CA LEU A 40 9.78 0.52 15.51
C LEU A 40 8.37 0.60 16.11
N GLU A 41 8.25 0.93 17.39
CA GLU A 41 6.96 1.03 18.07
C GLU A 41 6.09 2.16 17.52
N GLU A 42 6.69 3.27 17.10
CA GLU A 42 5.97 4.34 16.38
C GLU A 42 5.27 3.81 15.12
N ARG A 43 5.99 3.03 14.31
CA ARG A 43 5.46 2.47 13.06
C ARG A 43 4.43 1.36 13.30
N ARG A 44 4.57 0.63 14.40
CA ARG A 44 3.60 -0.40 14.84
C ARG A 44 2.27 0.16 15.32
N PHE A 45 2.18 1.47 15.54
CA PHE A 45 0.90 2.11 15.82
C PHE A 45 -0.11 1.86 14.69
N GLY A 46 0.33 1.91 13.42
CA GLY A 46 -0.51 1.64 12.25
C GLY A 46 -1.27 0.30 12.35
N PRO A 47 -0.56 -0.84 12.37
CA PRO A 47 -1.19 -2.16 12.44
C PRO A 47 -1.93 -2.45 13.74
N ARG A 48 -1.52 -1.86 14.87
CA ARG A 48 -2.12 -2.13 16.18
C ARG A 48 -3.36 -1.29 16.49
N VAL A 49 -3.40 -0.05 15.99
CA VAL A 49 -4.43 0.92 16.38
C VAL A 49 -4.95 1.72 15.18
N GLY A 50 -4.05 2.18 14.30
CA GLY A 50 -4.37 3.12 13.23
C GLY A 50 -5.39 2.56 12.24
N VAL A 51 -5.18 1.33 11.76
CA VAL A 51 -6.09 0.66 10.82
C VAL A 51 -7.50 0.58 11.38
N ASP A 52 -7.66 0.12 12.62
CA ASP A 52 -8.98 -0.04 13.23
C ASP A 52 -9.71 1.29 13.40
N ARG A 53 -9.00 2.36 13.77
CA ARG A 53 -9.58 3.71 13.87
C ARG A 53 -10.04 4.24 12.53
N ILE A 54 -9.24 4.03 11.48
CA ILE A 54 -9.59 4.46 10.12
C ILE A 54 -10.81 3.68 9.64
N LEU A 55 -10.82 2.35 9.78
CA LEU A 55 -11.95 1.51 9.38
C LEU A 55 -13.25 1.90 10.10
N GLN A 56 -13.21 2.14 11.42
CA GLN A 56 -14.38 2.63 12.18
C GLN A 56 -14.87 3.99 11.69
N MET A 57 -13.98 4.89 11.34
CA MET A 57 -14.35 6.20 10.77
C MET A 57 -15.02 6.04 9.41
N LEU A 58 -14.41 5.24 8.51
CA LEU A 58 -14.92 5.01 7.15
C LEU A 58 -16.29 4.32 7.19
N ASP A 59 -16.48 3.33 8.05
CA ASP A 59 -17.75 2.63 8.26
C ASP A 59 -18.85 3.61 8.74
N ARG A 60 -18.57 4.39 9.79
CA ARG A 60 -19.50 5.39 10.31
C ARG A 60 -19.92 6.41 9.26
N LEU A 61 -19.00 6.81 8.39
CA LEU A 61 -19.25 7.78 7.33
C LEU A 61 -19.74 7.14 6.03
N ARG A 62 -19.74 5.80 5.94
CA ARG A 62 -20.08 5.02 4.74
C ARG A 62 -19.26 5.45 3.52
N LEU A 63 -17.96 5.64 3.72
CA LEU A 63 -17.03 6.08 2.68
C LEU A 63 -16.20 4.91 2.17
N PRO A 64 -16.22 4.63 0.85
CA PRO A 64 -15.25 3.73 0.24
C PRO A 64 -13.86 4.35 0.26
N SER A 65 -12.83 3.52 0.25
CA SER A 65 -11.44 3.96 0.28
C SER A 65 -10.54 2.92 -0.38
N SER A 66 -9.34 3.35 -0.78
CA SER A 66 -8.29 2.49 -1.28
C SER A 66 -7.15 2.43 -0.26
N PHE A 67 -6.63 1.22 -0.02
CA PHE A 67 -5.46 0.99 0.84
C PHE A 67 -4.34 0.40 0.01
N TYR A 68 -3.21 1.08 -0.06
CA TYR A 68 -2.00 0.59 -0.71
C TYR A 68 -1.11 -0.06 0.33
N ILE A 69 -0.79 -1.35 0.15
CA ILE A 69 -0.17 -2.17 1.18
C ILE A 69 1.06 -2.88 0.60
N PRO A 70 2.27 -2.67 1.16
CA PRO A 70 3.44 -3.47 0.80
C PRO A 70 3.22 -4.95 1.11
N ALA A 71 3.74 -5.85 0.28
CA ALA A 71 3.55 -7.28 0.48
C ALA A 71 4.13 -7.76 1.82
N TRP A 72 5.29 -7.26 2.22
CA TRP A 72 5.88 -7.52 3.53
C TRP A 72 4.91 -7.18 4.68
N THR A 73 4.19 -6.06 4.55
CA THR A 73 3.19 -5.65 5.56
C THR A 73 2.04 -6.64 5.63
N VAL A 74 1.60 -7.18 4.48
CA VAL A 74 0.58 -8.23 4.47
C VAL A 74 1.07 -9.49 5.17
N GLU A 75 2.30 -9.92 4.91
CA GLU A 75 2.88 -11.11 5.54
C GLU A 75 3.02 -10.97 7.06
N ASN A 76 3.46 -9.81 7.55
CA ASN A 76 3.76 -9.58 8.95
C ASN A 76 2.58 -9.03 9.76
N HIS A 77 1.59 -8.43 9.10
CA HIS A 77 0.39 -7.85 9.69
C HIS A 77 -0.89 -8.33 8.98
N LEU A 78 -1.00 -9.64 8.78
CA LEU A 78 -2.08 -10.26 8.01
C LEU A 78 -3.47 -9.94 8.56
N ALA A 79 -3.64 -9.91 9.88
CA ALA A 79 -4.94 -9.67 10.49
C ALA A 79 -5.52 -8.28 10.18
N PRO A 80 -4.79 -7.15 10.37
CA PRO A 80 -5.29 -5.84 9.93
C PRO A 80 -5.46 -5.75 8.40
N ALA A 81 -4.60 -6.35 7.59
CA ALA A 81 -4.76 -6.38 6.13
C ALA A 81 -6.06 -7.09 5.71
N LYS A 82 -6.38 -8.23 6.34
CA LYS A 82 -7.66 -8.91 6.13
C LYS A 82 -8.85 -8.05 6.54
N ARG A 83 -8.78 -7.33 7.67
CA ARG A 83 -9.88 -6.43 8.08
C ARG A 83 -10.14 -5.33 7.06
N ILE A 84 -9.11 -4.75 6.44
CA ILE A 84 -9.26 -3.77 5.36
C ILE A 84 -10.02 -4.37 4.18
N ARG A 85 -9.60 -5.54 3.70
CA ARG A 85 -10.28 -6.28 2.62
C ARG A 85 -11.72 -6.63 2.97
N ASP A 86 -11.93 -7.20 4.16
CA ASP A 86 -13.25 -7.70 4.59
C ASP A 86 -14.25 -6.56 4.84
N ALA A 87 -13.75 -5.35 5.15
CA ALA A 87 -14.56 -4.14 5.21
C ALA A 87 -14.98 -3.61 3.81
N GLY A 88 -14.55 -4.27 2.73
CA GLY A 88 -14.95 -3.92 1.37
C GLY A 88 -14.17 -2.77 0.74
N HIS A 89 -13.03 -2.40 1.33
CA HIS A 89 -12.14 -1.40 0.75
C HIS A 89 -11.25 -2.00 -0.34
N GLU A 90 -10.85 -1.17 -1.30
CA GLU A 90 -9.88 -1.55 -2.31
C GLU A 90 -8.52 -1.79 -1.65
N VAL A 91 -7.86 -2.88 -2.06
CA VAL A 91 -6.46 -3.16 -1.71
C VAL A 91 -5.62 -3.03 -2.97
N GLY A 92 -4.74 -2.05 -3.00
CA GLY A 92 -3.77 -1.79 -4.05
C GLY A 92 -2.36 -2.26 -3.67
N ALA A 93 -1.52 -2.43 -4.68
CA ALA A 93 -0.14 -2.82 -4.51
C ALA A 93 0.76 -1.62 -4.16
N HIS A 94 1.81 -1.83 -3.32
CA HIS A 94 2.71 -0.77 -2.84
C HIS A 94 4.18 -1.23 -2.68
N GLY A 95 4.66 -2.00 -3.64
CA GLY A 95 5.97 -2.64 -3.54
C GLY A 95 5.98 -3.85 -2.60
N ASN A 96 7.13 -4.48 -2.47
CA ASN A 96 7.28 -5.59 -1.53
C ASN A 96 7.66 -5.09 -0.13
N MET A 97 8.79 -4.38 0.00
CA MET A 97 9.24 -3.75 1.24
C MET A 97 9.26 -2.21 1.17
N HIS A 98 8.43 -1.61 0.32
CA HIS A 98 8.45 -0.17 0.07
C HIS A 98 9.78 0.28 -0.57
N GLU A 99 10.24 -0.46 -1.58
CA GLU A 99 11.49 -0.19 -2.29
C GLU A 99 11.45 1.15 -3.04
N ALA A 100 12.59 1.84 -3.06
CA ALA A 100 12.78 3.02 -3.88
C ALA A 100 13.01 2.59 -5.34
N VAL A 101 11.99 2.74 -6.20
CA VAL A 101 11.99 2.21 -7.58
C VAL A 101 13.06 2.84 -8.47
N ASP A 102 13.50 4.05 -8.16
CA ASP A 102 14.60 4.74 -8.86
C ASP A 102 15.94 4.01 -8.72
N ARG A 103 16.09 3.18 -7.69
CA ARG A 103 17.31 2.40 -7.40
C ARG A 103 17.26 0.97 -7.89
N LEU A 104 16.15 0.53 -8.48
CA LEU A 104 15.99 -0.83 -8.96
C LEU A 104 16.41 -0.97 -10.43
N SER A 105 17.05 -2.09 -10.78
CA SER A 105 17.16 -2.50 -12.17
C SER A 105 15.78 -2.89 -12.72
N ALA A 106 15.68 -3.06 -14.05
CA ALA A 106 14.43 -3.50 -14.67
C ALA A 106 13.97 -4.86 -14.13
N GLU A 107 14.90 -5.80 -14.02
CA GLU A 107 14.64 -7.16 -13.53
C GLU A 107 14.25 -7.15 -12.04
N GLN A 108 14.88 -6.29 -11.24
CA GLN A 108 14.54 -6.13 -9.82
C GLN A 108 13.15 -5.55 -9.65
N GLU A 109 12.80 -4.49 -10.39
CA GLU A 109 11.46 -3.86 -10.33
C GLU A 109 10.37 -4.85 -10.74
N GLU A 110 10.58 -5.59 -11.85
CA GLU A 110 9.67 -6.64 -12.29
C GLU A 110 9.53 -7.76 -11.25
N GLY A 111 10.64 -8.19 -10.64
CA GLY A 111 10.65 -9.18 -9.59
C GLY A 111 9.84 -8.73 -8.34
N VAL A 112 10.05 -7.50 -7.90
CA VAL A 112 9.28 -6.88 -6.80
C VAL A 112 7.78 -6.85 -7.14
N MET A 113 7.43 -6.43 -8.36
CA MET A 113 6.05 -6.35 -8.81
C MET A 113 5.37 -7.73 -8.82
N ARG A 114 6.02 -8.75 -9.37
CA ARG A 114 5.49 -10.12 -9.41
C ARG A 114 5.32 -10.71 -8.02
N GLU A 115 6.30 -10.52 -7.14
CA GLU A 115 6.25 -11.06 -5.79
C GLU A 115 5.14 -10.42 -4.95
N GLN A 116 4.98 -9.09 -5.01
CA GLN A 116 3.88 -8.44 -4.30
C GLN A 116 2.51 -8.91 -4.78
N LEU A 117 2.32 -9.07 -6.10
CA LEU A 117 1.05 -9.55 -6.65
C LEU A 117 0.75 -10.99 -6.20
N ARG A 118 1.77 -11.84 -6.18
CA ARG A 118 1.67 -13.21 -5.69
C ARG A 118 1.24 -13.25 -4.21
N ILE A 119 1.92 -12.49 -3.35
CA ILE A 119 1.64 -12.45 -1.90
C ILE A 119 0.22 -11.92 -1.63
N LEU A 120 -0.19 -10.84 -2.30
CA LEU A 120 -1.53 -10.28 -2.16
C LEU A 120 -2.60 -11.30 -2.59
N GLN A 121 -2.37 -12.02 -3.68
CA GLN A 121 -3.28 -13.07 -4.13
C GLN A 121 -3.30 -14.26 -3.14
N ASP A 122 -2.16 -14.75 -2.71
CA ASP A 122 -2.05 -15.94 -1.86
C ASP A 122 -2.62 -15.72 -0.45
N LEU A 123 -2.33 -14.56 0.15
CA LEU A 123 -2.68 -14.29 1.55
C LEU A 123 -4.02 -13.56 1.73
N LEU A 124 -4.39 -12.71 0.79
CA LEU A 124 -5.62 -11.92 0.85
C LEU A 124 -6.68 -12.37 -0.17
N GLY A 125 -6.32 -13.18 -1.15
CA GLY A 125 -7.22 -13.52 -2.26
C GLY A 125 -7.54 -12.32 -3.17
N VAL A 126 -6.67 -11.29 -3.16
CA VAL A 126 -6.87 -10.05 -3.90
C VAL A 126 -5.93 -9.98 -5.09
N ARG A 127 -6.48 -9.67 -6.26
CA ARG A 127 -5.70 -9.24 -7.43
C ARG A 127 -5.83 -7.71 -7.55
N PRO A 128 -4.80 -6.94 -7.14
CA PRO A 128 -4.87 -5.48 -7.17
C PRO A 128 -5.18 -4.93 -8.56
N GLN A 129 -6.00 -3.90 -8.61
CA GLN A 129 -6.27 -3.14 -9.85
C GLN A 129 -5.47 -1.84 -9.89
N GLY A 130 -4.92 -1.42 -8.75
CA GLY A 130 -4.14 -0.21 -8.60
C GLY A 130 -2.77 -0.47 -7.99
N TYR A 131 -1.82 0.33 -8.41
CA TYR A 131 -0.48 0.40 -7.85
C TYR A 131 -0.16 1.83 -7.44
N ARG A 132 0.41 1.98 -6.26
CA ARG A 132 1.06 3.22 -5.84
C ARG A 132 2.54 2.93 -5.65
N SER A 133 3.37 3.67 -6.37
CA SER A 133 4.81 3.54 -6.21
C SER A 133 5.26 4.04 -4.84
N PRO A 134 6.10 3.29 -4.11
CA PRO A 134 6.70 3.75 -2.87
C PRO A 134 7.38 5.11 -3.04
N SER A 135 7.17 6.01 -2.06
CA SER A 135 7.68 7.39 -2.08
C SER A 135 7.22 8.23 -3.28
N TRP A 136 6.20 7.77 -4.02
CA TRP A 136 5.71 8.37 -5.29
C TRP A 136 6.78 8.47 -6.39
N ASP A 137 7.88 7.77 -6.23
CA ASP A 137 8.93 7.69 -7.24
C ASP A 137 8.50 6.79 -8.40
N VAL A 138 8.80 7.21 -9.60
CA VAL A 138 8.59 6.42 -10.81
C VAL A 138 9.79 6.55 -11.73
N ASN A 139 10.07 5.52 -12.50
CA ASN A 139 11.01 5.57 -13.60
C ASN A 139 10.28 5.34 -14.93
N HIS A 140 11.00 5.39 -16.04
CA HIS A 140 10.40 5.23 -17.37
C HIS A 140 9.78 3.86 -17.64
N ARG A 141 10.10 2.84 -16.84
CA ARG A 141 9.60 1.47 -16.97
C ARG A 141 8.37 1.21 -16.09
N THR A 142 8.29 1.87 -14.94
CA THR A 142 7.21 1.67 -13.96
C THR A 142 5.81 1.65 -14.60
N PRO A 143 5.43 2.59 -15.52
CA PRO A 143 4.12 2.56 -16.16
C PRO A 143 3.88 1.36 -17.10
N GLY A 144 4.90 0.58 -17.43
CA GLY A 144 4.78 -0.65 -18.21
C GLY A 144 4.57 -1.89 -17.37
N ASN A 145 5.14 -1.89 -16.16
CA ASN A 145 5.09 -3.01 -15.22
C ASN A 145 3.74 -3.18 -14.54
N ASP A 146 2.93 -2.14 -14.43
CA ASP A 146 1.60 -2.16 -13.83
C ASP A 146 0.53 -2.85 -14.69
N ARG A 147 0.89 -3.30 -15.89
CA ARG A 147 0.01 -4.06 -16.80
C ARG A 147 0.15 -5.58 -16.67
N MET A 148 1.02 -6.05 -15.78
CA MET A 148 1.21 -7.48 -15.52
C MET A 148 0.19 -7.97 -14.48
#